data_d9cc68e3fc09f02d601a8ac81f25b66c
#
_entry.id   d9cc68e3fc09f02d601a8ac81f25b66c
#
_cell.length_a   1.000
_cell.length_b   1.000
_cell.length_c   1.000
_cell.angle_alpha   90.00
_cell.angle_beta   90.00
_cell.angle_gamma   90.00
#
_symmetry.space_group_name_H-M   'P 1'
#
loop_
_entity.id
_entity.type
_entity.pdbx_description
1 polymer ?
#
loop_
_entity_poly.entity_id
_entity_poly.type
_entity_poly.pdbx_seq_one_letter_code
_entity_poly.pdbx_strand_id
1 'polypeptide(L)'
;EVGRVLDRLHATAASADEAVYFDLFTPDARFIGTDATERWTMEEFRAFAEPYFQRDTAWTYESRDRVIDIAPSGDVAWFDERLDNASYGETRGSGVLVRTDDGWKIAQYVLSFAVPNAVADDVVARIRQGEP
;
A
#
# COMPACT_ATOMS: atom_id res chain seq x y z
N GLU A 1 12.86 8.31 -9.18
CA GLU A 1 13.03 6.84 -9.19
C GLU A 1 12.06 6.14 -8.26
N VAL A 2 12.12 6.45 -6.97
CA VAL A 2 11.19 5.87 -5.97
C VAL A 2 9.75 6.23 -6.31
N GLY A 3 9.48 7.48 -6.66
CA GLY A 3 8.15 7.91 -7.05
C GLY A 3 7.60 7.15 -8.24
N ARG A 4 8.44 6.80 -9.21
CA ARG A 4 8.01 6.02 -10.38
C ARG A 4 7.58 4.61 -9.99
N VAL A 5 8.28 3.99 -9.05
CA VAL A 5 7.90 2.66 -8.56
C VAL A 5 6.51 2.72 -7.92
N LEU A 6 6.26 3.73 -7.09
CA LEU A 6 4.95 3.91 -6.44
C LEU A 6 3.86 4.24 -7.46
N ASP A 7 4.16 5.05 -8.48
CA ASP A 7 3.19 5.32 -9.55
C ASP A 7 2.84 4.04 -10.30
N ARG A 8 3.83 3.19 -10.58
CA ARG A 8 3.59 1.90 -11.24
C ARG A 8 2.78 0.96 -10.36
N LEU A 9 3.01 1.00 -9.05
CA LEU A 9 2.22 0.21 -8.11
C LEU A 9 0.72 0.50 -8.30
N HIS A 10 0.34 1.75 -8.28
CA HIS A 10 -1.06 2.15 -8.42
C HIS A 10 -1.58 1.91 -9.84
N ALA A 11 -0.78 2.19 -10.85
CA ALA A 11 -1.17 2.00 -12.25
C ALA A 11 -1.40 0.53 -12.58
N THR A 12 -0.53 -0.37 -12.12
CA THR A 12 -0.66 -1.81 -12.41
C THR A 12 -1.78 -2.46 -11.60
N ALA A 13 -2.10 -1.96 -10.43
CA ALA A 13 -3.30 -2.39 -9.70
C ALA A 13 -4.56 -1.97 -10.46
N ALA A 14 -4.59 -0.74 -10.97
CA ALA A 14 -5.74 -0.23 -11.74
C ALA A 14 -5.93 -0.99 -13.05
N SER A 15 -4.85 -1.44 -13.69
CA SER A 15 -4.92 -2.21 -14.94
C SER A 15 -4.93 -3.72 -14.73
N ALA A 16 -4.89 -4.18 -13.48
CA ALA A 16 -4.82 -5.60 -13.11
C ALA A 16 -3.63 -6.32 -13.76
N ASP A 17 -2.49 -5.65 -13.83
CA ASP A 17 -1.25 -6.22 -14.36
C ASP A 17 -0.49 -6.91 -13.23
N GLU A 18 -0.89 -8.14 -12.92
CA GLU A 18 -0.38 -8.89 -11.77
C GLU A 18 1.12 -9.09 -11.80
N ALA A 19 1.67 -9.48 -12.94
CA ALA A 19 3.10 -9.78 -13.05
C ALA A 19 3.96 -8.56 -12.74
N VAL A 20 3.62 -7.40 -13.32
CA VAL A 20 4.37 -6.16 -13.08
C VAL A 20 4.15 -5.69 -11.65
N TYR A 21 2.91 -5.74 -11.14
CA TYR A 21 2.58 -5.30 -9.78
C TYR A 21 3.47 -6.01 -8.75
N PHE A 22 3.50 -7.34 -8.78
CA PHE A 22 4.26 -8.10 -7.77
C PHE A 22 5.76 -8.03 -7.97
N ASP A 23 6.24 -7.76 -9.19
CA ASP A 23 7.65 -7.56 -9.45
C ASP A 23 8.20 -6.27 -8.84
N LEU A 24 7.32 -5.35 -8.45
CA LEU A 24 7.73 -4.11 -7.78
C LEU A 24 8.18 -4.32 -6.33
N PHE A 25 7.90 -5.48 -5.75
CA PHE A 25 8.21 -5.80 -4.36
C PHE A 25 9.45 -6.68 -4.27
N THR A 26 10.16 -6.58 -3.13
CA THR A 26 11.20 -7.57 -2.83
C THR A 26 10.56 -8.91 -2.49
N PRO A 27 11.30 -10.04 -2.65
CA PRO A 27 10.71 -11.35 -2.32
C PRO A 27 10.27 -11.49 -0.86
N ASP A 28 10.95 -10.81 0.06
CA ASP A 28 10.66 -10.86 1.48
C ASP A 28 9.84 -9.67 1.99
N ALA A 29 9.22 -8.93 1.08
CA ALA A 29 8.42 -7.76 1.42
C ALA A 29 7.19 -8.13 2.26
N ARG A 30 6.63 -7.11 2.89
CA ARG A 30 5.38 -7.22 3.65
C ARG A 30 4.36 -6.24 3.12
N PHE A 31 3.11 -6.70 3.03
CA PHE A 31 1.98 -5.82 2.77
C PHE A 31 1.08 -5.82 4.01
N ILE A 32 0.80 -4.65 4.53
CA ILE A 32 0.01 -4.47 5.74
C ILE A 32 -1.25 -3.71 5.34
N GLY A 33 -2.40 -4.38 5.48
CA GLY A 33 -3.67 -3.81 5.07
C GLY A 33 -4.36 -3.02 6.17
N THR A 34 -5.58 -2.60 5.89
CA THR A 34 -6.35 -1.70 6.75
C THR A 34 -6.89 -2.37 8.02
N ASP A 35 -7.03 -3.68 8.03
CA ASP A 35 -7.46 -4.43 9.21
C ASP A 35 -6.23 -4.92 9.96
N ALA A 36 -6.29 -4.90 11.29
CA ALA A 36 -5.15 -5.27 12.13
C ALA A 36 -4.63 -6.69 11.87
N THR A 37 -5.47 -7.57 11.35
CA THR A 37 -5.10 -8.95 11.03
C THR A 37 -4.40 -9.08 9.68
N GLU A 38 -4.39 -8.03 8.86
CA GLU A 38 -3.88 -8.06 7.49
C GLU A 38 -2.40 -7.66 7.46
N ARG A 39 -1.55 -8.61 7.81
CA ARG A 39 -0.10 -8.47 7.70
C ARG A 39 0.42 -9.68 6.97
N TRP A 40 0.71 -9.52 5.68
CA TRP A 40 0.99 -10.62 4.77
C TRP A 40 2.44 -10.65 4.29
N THR A 41 2.97 -11.87 4.15
CA THR A 41 4.13 -12.12 3.28
C THR A 41 3.69 -11.94 1.83
N MET A 42 4.65 -11.92 0.90
CA MET A 42 4.31 -11.79 -0.53
C MET A 42 3.51 -13.01 -1.02
N GLU A 43 3.81 -14.21 -0.53
CA GLU A 43 3.04 -15.40 -0.88
C GLU A 43 1.58 -15.28 -0.43
N GLU A 44 1.38 -14.87 0.82
CA GLU A 44 0.03 -14.68 1.37
C GLU A 44 -0.72 -13.57 0.65
N PHE A 45 -0.03 -12.46 0.36
CA PHE A 45 -0.65 -11.33 -0.31
C PHE A 45 -1.04 -11.69 -1.75
N ARG A 46 -0.21 -12.43 -2.48
CA ARG A 46 -0.55 -12.90 -3.83
C ARG A 46 -1.81 -13.77 -3.78
N ALA A 47 -1.90 -14.66 -2.82
CA ALA A 47 -3.08 -15.53 -2.67
C ALA A 47 -4.35 -14.71 -2.40
N PHE A 48 -4.25 -13.70 -1.53
CA PHE A 48 -5.38 -12.80 -1.27
C PHE A 48 -5.77 -12.00 -2.50
N ALA A 49 -4.79 -11.48 -3.21
CA ALA A 49 -5.01 -10.53 -4.31
C ALA A 49 -5.42 -11.20 -5.63
N GLU A 50 -5.12 -12.48 -5.80
CA GLU A 50 -5.32 -13.18 -7.08
C GLU A 50 -6.72 -12.98 -7.67
N PRO A 51 -7.84 -13.18 -6.94
CA PRO A 51 -9.17 -12.98 -7.53
C PRO A 51 -9.38 -11.56 -8.07
N TYR A 52 -8.77 -10.56 -7.43
CA TYR A 52 -8.89 -9.17 -7.86
C TYR A 52 -8.14 -8.93 -9.17
N PHE A 53 -6.96 -9.54 -9.33
CA PHE A 53 -6.16 -9.39 -10.54
C PHE A 53 -6.71 -10.19 -11.74
N GLN A 54 -7.69 -11.04 -11.52
CA GLN A 54 -8.39 -11.71 -12.62
C GLN A 54 -9.46 -10.81 -13.25
N ARG A 55 -9.76 -9.67 -12.64
CA ARG A 55 -10.69 -8.66 -13.15
C ARG A 55 -9.97 -7.71 -14.11
N ASP A 56 -10.72 -6.82 -14.73
CA ASP A 56 -10.13 -5.76 -15.57
C ASP A 56 -9.35 -4.73 -14.73
N THR A 57 -9.77 -4.56 -13.48
CA THR A 57 -9.14 -3.68 -12.49
C THR A 57 -9.10 -4.42 -11.17
N ALA A 58 -7.94 -4.46 -10.53
CA ALA A 58 -7.84 -5.05 -9.19
C ALA A 58 -8.41 -4.08 -8.16
N TRP A 59 -7.80 -2.89 -8.04
CA TRP A 59 -8.30 -1.79 -7.20
C TRP A 59 -7.71 -0.48 -7.70
N THR A 60 -8.32 0.63 -7.31
CA THR A 60 -7.91 1.96 -7.76
C THR A 60 -7.68 2.87 -6.57
N TYR A 61 -6.45 3.35 -6.44
CA TYR A 61 -6.05 4.37 -5.48
C TYR A 61 -5.37 5.50 -6.21
N GLU A 62 -5.83 6.72 -5.99
CA GLU A 62 -5.21 7.92 -6.56
C GLU A 62 -4.35 8.57 -5.49
N SER A 63 -3.05 8.69 -5.75
CA SER A 63 -2.12 9.24 -4.77
C SER A 63 -2.00 10.76 -4.90
N ARG A 64 -1.80 11.43 -3.77
CA ARG A 64 -1.52 12.87 -3.69
C ARG A 64 -0.67 13.15 -2.45
N ASP A 65 -0.01 14.30 -2.46
CA ASP A 65 0.79 14.77 -1.32
C ASP A 65 1.82 13.74 -0.86
N ARG A 66 2.46 13.07 -1.81
CA ARG A 66 3.49 12.06 -1.53
C ARG A 66 4.75 12.73 -1.05
N VAL A 67 5.31 12.23 0.05
CA VAL A 67 6.61 12.66 0.59
C VAL A 67 7.54 11.45 0.62
N ILE A 68 8.72 11.62 0.06
CA ILE A 68 9.74 10.57 -0.02
C ILE A 68 11.01 11.10 0.65
N ASP A 69 11.56 10.29 1.57
CA ASP A 69 12.85 10.56 2.20
C ASP A 69 13.80 9.42 1.85
N ILE A 70 15.04 9.77 1.57
CA ILE A 70 16.08 8.79 1.24
C ILE A 70 17.15 8.84 2.31
N ALA A 71 17.54 7.65 2.83
CA ALA A 71 18.60 7.55 3.82
C ALA A 71 19.92 8.09 3.27
N PRO A 72 20.81 8.61 4.12
CA PRO A 72 22.11 9.12 3.66
C PRO A 72 22.94 8.12 2.86
N SER A 73 22.76 6.81 3.11
CA SER A 73 23.42 5.76 2.33
C SER A 73 22.94 5.67 0.88
N GLY A 74 21.75 6.22 0.58
CA GLY A 74 21.19 6.22 -0.77
C GLY A 74 20.54 4.90 -1.18
N ASP A 75 20.44 3.92 -0.30
CA ASP A 75 19.95 2.59 -0.65
C ASP A 75 18.65 2.19 0.08
N VAL A 76 18.12 3.04 0.94
CA VAL A 76 16.84 2.85 1.61
C VAL A 76 16.05 4.16 1.52
N ALA A 77 14.78 4.04 1.21
CA ALA A 77 13.85 5.17 1.19
C ALA A 77 12.59 4.80 1.97
N TRP A 78 11.96 5.81 2.55
CA TRP A 78 10.63 5.65 3.13
C TRP A 78 9.73 6.77 2.61
N PHE A 79 8.44 6.52 2.68
CA PHE A 79 7.48 7.45 2.10
C PHE A 79 6.15 7.38 2.84
N ASP A 80 5.35 8.42 2.64
CA ASP A 80 3.93 8.38 2.90
C ASP A 80 3.21 9.12 1.77
N GLU A 81 1.94 8.78 1.57
CA GLU A 81 1.11 9.41 0.55
C GLU A 81 -0.35 9.34 0.98
N ARG A 82 -1.12 10.36 0.59
CA ARG A 82 -2.55 10.33 0.76
C ARG A 82 -3.14 9.64 -0.46
N LEU A 83 -4.16 8.80 -0.23
CA LEU A 83 -4.78 8.01 -1.28
C LEU A 83 -6.28 8.21 -1.24
N ASP A 84 -6.89 8.35 -2.42
CA ASP A 84 -8.33 8.40 -2.56
C ASP A 84 -8.81 7.12 -3.23
N ASN A 85 -9.84 6.50 -2.63
CA ASN A 85 -10.47 5.29 -3.13
C ASN A 85 -11.99 5.45 -3.07
N ALA A 86 -12.67 4.98 -4.11
CA ALA A 86 -14.12 5.17 -4.23
C ALA A 86 -14.90 4.50 -3.08
N SER A 87 -14.41 3.37 -2.59
CA SER A 87 -15.08 2.61 -1.51
C SER A 87 -14.69 3.07 -0.12
N TYR A 88 -13.39 3.35 0.09
CA TYR A 88 -12.85 3.65 1.41
C TYR A 88 -12.69 5.15 1.69
N GLY A 89 -12.81 5.99 0.65
CA GLY A 89 -12.56 7.42 0.79
C GLY A 89 -11.08 7.70 0.97
N GLU A 90 -10.72 8.52 1.94
CA GLU A 90 -9.33 8.88 2.17
C GLU A 90 -8.61 7.80 2.99
N THR A 91 -7.48 7.35 2.46
CA THR A 91 -6.59 6.40 3.13
C THR A 91 -5.17 6.95 3.05
N ARG A 92 -4.25 6.27 3.71
CA ARG A 92 -2.82 6.60 3.66
C ARG A 92 -2.04 5.37 3.26
N GLY A 93 -1.14 5.56 2.28
CA GLY A 93 -0.10 4.59 1.98
C GLY A 93 1.20 5.04 2.62
N SER A 94 1.98 4.10 3.11
CA SER A 94 3.32 4.38 3.63
C SER A 94 4.17 3.13 3.52
N GLY A 95 5.47 3.28 3.63
CA GLY A 95 6.32 2.10 3.58
C GLY A 95 7.77 2.42 3.33
N VAL A 96 8.47 1.38 2.90
CA VAL A 96 9.92 1.38 2.72
C VAL A 96 10.26 0.77 1.38
N LEU A 97 11.21 1.38 0.67
CA LEU A 97 11.81 0.82 -0.53
C LEU A 97 13.30 0.63 -0.29
N VAL A 98 13.86 -0.37 -0.95
CA VAL A 98 15.30 -0.62 -0.92
C VAL A 98 15.84 -0.65 -2.34
N ARG A 99 17.09 -0.22 -2.50
CA ARG A 99 17.76 -0.25 -3.79
C ARG A 99 18.35 -1.63 -3.98
N THR A 100 18.01 -2.25 -5.11
CA THR A 100 18.54 -3.57 -5.50
C THR A 100 19.29 -3.43 -6.79
N ASP A 101 19.91 -4.52 -7.26
CA ASP A 101 20.58 -4.55 -8.56
C ASP A 101 19.62 -4.27 -9.71
N ASP A 102 18.33 -4.56 -9.51
CA ASP A 102 17.28 -4.30 -10.51
C ASP A 102 16.56 -2.96 -10.30
N GLY A 103 17.11 -2.09 -9.47
CA GLY A 103 16.52 -0.80 -9.14
C GLY A 103 15.81 -0.81 -7.78
N TRP A 104 14.99 0.19 -7.56
CA TRP A 104 14.26 0.32 -6.31
C TRP A 104 13.08 -0.67 -6.24
N LYS A 105 12.93 -1.37 -5.12
CA LYS A 105 11.84 -2.32 -4.88
C LYS A 105 11.18 -2.00 -3.54
N ILE A 106 9.89 -2.29 -3.44
CA ILE A 106 9.13 -2.08 -2.21
C ILE A 106 9.43 -3.21 -1.24
N ALA A 107 9.92 -2.86 -0.05
CA ALA A 107 10.18 -3.82 1.03
C ALA A 107 9.02 -3.91 1.99
N GLN A 108 8.25 -2.83 2.15
CA GLN A 108 7.06 -2.81 2.99
C GLN A 108 6.08 -1.77 2.47
N TYR A 109 4.82 -2.13 2.39
CA TYR A 109 3.73 -1.19 2.09
C TYR A 109 2.66 -1.32 3.15
N VAL A 110 2.22 -0.18 3.68
CA VAL A 110 1.16 -0.10 4.69
C VAL A 110 0.03 0.73 4.12
N LEU A 111 -1.17 0.17 4.11
CA LEU A 111 -2.39 0.87 3.76
C LEU A 111 -3.20 1.06 5.04
N SER A 112 -3.56 2.28 5.37
CA SER A 112 -4.30 2.58 6.60
C SER A 112 -5.40 3.61 6.34
N PHE A 113 -6.45 3.56 7.17
CA PHE A 113 -7.48 4.60 7.15
C PHE A 113 -6.93 5.85 7.83
N ALA A 114 -7.17 7.00 7.19
CA ALA A 114 -6.81 8.30 7.77
C ALA A 114 -8.08 8.91 8.37
N VAL A 115 -8.37 8.53 9.62
CA VAL A 115 -9.57 8.98 10.31
C VAL A 115 -9.41 10.42 10.79
N PRO A 116 -10.31 11.35 10.38
CA PRO A 116 -10.24 12.72 10.88
C PRO A 116 -10.41 12.78 12.40
N ASN A 117 -9.63 13.62 13.05
CA ASN A 117 -9.69 13.78 14.50
C ASN A 117 -11.10 14.14 14.99
N ALA A 118 -11.83 14.92 14.18
CA ALA A 118 -13.18 15.37 14.56
C ALA A 118 -14.18 14.23 14.76
N VAL A 119 -13.94 13.06 14.15
CA VAL A 119 -14.84 11.90 14.25
C VAL A 119 -14.16 10.70 14.91
N ALA A 120 -12.95 10.87 15.42
CA ALA A 120 -12.18 9.77 16.00
C ALA A 120 -12.92 9.08 17.15
N ASP A 121 -13.53 9.85 18.04
CA ASP A 121 -14.27 9.29 19.17
C ASP A 121 -15.46 8.43 18.70
N ASP A 122 -16.17 8.87 17.68
CA ASP A 122 -17.29 8.12 17.10
C ASP A 122 -16.80 6.82 16.49
N VAL A 123 -15.66 6.85 15.79
CA VAL A 123 -15.07 5.64 15.19
C VAL A 123 -14.67 4.65 16.29
N VAL A 124 -14.01 5.13 17.35
CA VAL A 124 -13.60 4.29 18.48
C VAL A 124 -14.82 3.65 19.13
N ALA A 125 -15.89 4.41 19.35
CA ALA A 125 -17.12 3.90 19.92
C ALA A 125 -17.72 2.80 19.04
N ARG A 126 -17.73 3.00 17.73
CA ARG A 126 -18.25 2.03 16.77
C ARG A 126 -17.43 0.74 16.76
N ILE A 127 -16.11 0.87 16.82
CA ILE A 127 -15.22 -0.30 16.88
C ILE A 127 -15.52 -1.12 18.15
N ARG A 128 -15.64 -0.46 19.29
CA ARG A 128 -15.93 -1.13 20.56
C ARG A 128 -17.27 -1.85 20.57
N GLN A 129 -18.26 -1.28 19.88
CA GLN A 129 -19.57 -1.93 19.73
C GLN A 129 -19.49 -3.19 18.87
N GLY A 130 -18.56 -3.24 17.90
CA GLY A 130 -18.37 -4.39 17.02
C GLY A 130 -17.46 -5.47 17.58
N GLU A 131 -16.81 -5.24 18.72
CA GLU A 131 -15.94 -6.24 19.33
C GLU A 131 -16.77 -7.36 19.99
N PRO A 132 -16.33 -8.63 19.85
CA PRO A 132 -16.99 -9.74 20.51
C PRO A 132 -16.84 -9.72 22.03
#